data_33e2a65894600983ba47819892d98502
#
_entry.id   33e2a65894600983ba47819892d98502
#
_cell.length_a   1.000
_cell.length_b   1.000
_cell.length_c   1.000
_cell.angle_alpha   90.00
_cell.angle_beta   90.00
_cell.angle_gamma   90.00
#
_symmetry.space_group_name_H-M   'P 1'
#
loop_
_entity.id
_entity.type
_entity.pdbx_description
1 polymer ?
#
loop_
_entity_poly.entity_id
_entity_poly.type
_entity_poly.pdbx_seq_one_letter_code
_entity_poly.pdbx_strand_id
1 'polypeptide(L)'
;SITFREIHELMTEAGRVVLFEVPAAPRGIPIAWKGHYYARAGESLVPLGMDKQDEIRQQTLEADWSAQIVASATLRDLDEAAIRKAQESFAQKYANRFSADEVLGWSLPTFLDRARVTVNGRVTRTALLLLGKPESAWHLSPHPAQLTWKLEGPERAYEHFPPPFLLGTTQLYQRIRNIQIRLLPQDEL
;
A
#
# COMPACT_ATOMS: atom_id res chain seq x y z
N SER A 1 -12.81 -29.84 7.05
CA SER A 1 -14.08 -29.79 6.32
C SER A 1 -14.26 -28.35 5.82
N ILE A 2 -14.40 -28.17 4.51
CA ILE A 2 -14.75 -26.87 3.93
C ILE A 2 -16.27 -26.77 4.02
N THR A 3 -16.75 -25.80 4.76
CA THR A 3 -18.16 -25.42 4.82
C THR A 3 -18.39 -24.20 3.93
N PHE A 4 -19.45 -24.23 3.12
CA PHE A 4 -19.84 -23.05 2.35
C PHE A 4 -20.42 -21.99 3.29
N ARG A 5 -20.19 -20.72 3.00
CA ARG A 5 -20.81 -19.60 3.73
C ARG A 5 -22.29 -19.53 3.45
N GLU A 6 -22.64 -19.49 2.17
CA GLU A 6 -24.01 -19.46 1.68
C GLU A 6 -24.11 -20.25 0.39
N ILE A 7 -25.32 -20.71 0.09
CA ILE A 7 -25.68 -21.37 -1.16
C ILE A 7 -26.88 -20.62 -1.72
N HIS A 8 -26.71 -20.02 -2.89
CA HIS A 8 -27.76 -19.26 -3.56
C HIS A 8 -28.29 -20.05 -4.75
N GLU A 9 -29.59 -20.07 -4.89
CA GLU A 9 -30.26 -20.64 -6.06
C GLU A 9 -30.86 -19.51 -6.89
N LEU A 10 -30.51 -19.48 -8.17
CA LEU A 10 -30.99 -18.52 -9.14
C LEU A 10 -31.69 -19.25 -10.29
N MET A 11 -32.89 -18.84 -10.61
CA MET A 11 -33.60 -19.29 -11.81
C MET A 11 -33.32 -18.28 -12.93
N THR A 12 -32.72 -18.75 -14.02
CA THR A 12 -32.44 -17.95 -15.23
C THR A 12 -33.26 -18.49 -16.40
N GLU A 13 -33.32 -17.75 -17.49
CA GLU A 13 -34.00 -18.23 -18.72
C GLU A 13 -33.33 -19.51 -19.29
N ALA A 14 -32.03 -19.71 -19.02
CA ALA A 14 -31.26 -20.89 -19.43
C ALA A 14 -31.37 -22.08 -18.45
N GLY A 15 -32.06 -21.91 -17.30
CA GLY A 15 -32.24 -22.95 -16.30
C GLY A 15 -31.81 -22.54 -14.89
N ARG A 16 -31.73 -23.54 -14.03
CA ARG A 16 -31.36 -23.39 -12.62
C ARG A 16 -29.84 -23.27 -12.45
N VAL A 17 -29.39 -22.24 -11.75
CA VAL A 17 -27.98 -22.00 -11.38
C VAL A 17 -27.85 -22.04 -9.86
N VAL A 18 -26.87 -22.78 -9.35
CA VAL A 18 -26.57 -22.83 -7.92
C VAL A 18 -25.17 -22.23 -7.70
N LEU A 19 -25.10 -21.19 -6.88
CA LEU A 19 -23.87 -20.51 -6.49
C LEU A 19 -23.48 -20.94 -5.08
N PHE A 20 -22.25 -21.41 -4.94
CA PHE A 20 -21.66 -21.77 -3.64
C PHE A 20 -20.67 -20.68 -3.23
N GLU A 21 -20.95 -19.97 -2.14
CA GLU A 21 -19.98 -19.04 -1.56
C GLU A 21 -18.96 -19.82 -0.72
N VAL A 22 -17.71 -19.90 -1.23
CA VAL A 22 -16.62 -20.60 -0.57
C VAL A 22 -15.87 -19.58 0.30
N PRO A 23 -15.69 -19.85 1.62
CA PRO A 23 -14.90 -18.98 2.48
C PRO A 23 -13.44 -18.91 2.01
N ALA A 24 -12.81 -17.77 2.21
CA ALA A 24 -11.38 -17.63 1.93
C ALA A 24 -10.59 -18.61 2.79
N ALA A 25 -9.52 -19.16 2.22
CA ALA A 25 -8.57 -20.00 2.98
C ALA A 25 -7.95 -19.18 4.13
N PRO A 26 -7.74 -19.80 5.30
CA PRO A 26 -7.01 -19.14 6.39
C PRO A 26 -5.61 -18.75 5.93
N ARG A 27 -5.21 -17.50 6.24
CA ARG A 27 -3.86 -17.04 5.90
C ARG A 27 -2.80 -17.91 6.56
N GLY A 28 -1.74 -18.23 5.83
CA GLY A 28 -0.60 -19.00 6.32
C GLY A 28 -0.84 -20.49 6.51
N ILE A 29 -2.03 -20.99 6.22
CA ILE A 29 -2.37 -22.41 6.39
C ILE A 29 -2.72 -23.02 5.04
N PRO A 30 -1.80 -23.82 4.42
CA PRO A 30 -2.14 -24.58 3.23
C PRO A 30 -3.27 -25.55 3.55
N ILE A 31 -4.28 -25.62 2.70
CA ILE A 31 -5.42 -26.54 2.91
C ILE A 31 -5.11 -27.90 2.29
N ALA A 32 -5.15 -28.93 3.13
CA ALA A 32 -5.02 -30.32 2.66
C ALA A 32 -6.40 -30.94 2.40
N TRP A 33 -6.48 -31.73 1.36
CA TRP A 33 -7.59 -32.65 1.11
C TRP A 33 -7.06 -34.10 1.10
N LYS A 34 -7.61 -34.91 1.96
CA LYS A 34 -7.16 -36.31 2.16
C LYS A 34 -5.64 -36.45 2.37
N GLY A 35 -5.04 -35.50 3.13
CA GLY A 35 -3.61 -35.50 3.43
C GLY A 35 -2.70 -34.94 2.34
N HIS A 36 -3.24 -34.50 1.21
CA HIS A 36 -2.48 -33.96 0.10
C HIS A 36 -2.83 -32.49 -0.13
N TYR A 37 -1.83 -31.70 -0.56
CA TYR A 37 -2.00 -30.30 -0.92
C TYR A 37 -2.09 -30.16 -2.44
N TYR A 38 -3.07 -29.41 -2.92
CA TYR A 38 -3.33 -29.21 -4.34
C TYR A 38 -3.35 -27.74 -4.72
N ALA A 39 -2.92 -27.47 -5.95
CA ALA A 39 -3.07 -26.20 -6.64
C ALA A 39 -3.88 -26.40 -7.92
N ARG A 40 -4.39 -25.32 -8.46
CA ARG A 40 -5.03 -25.30 -9.78
C ARG A 40 -4.03 -24.79 -10.83
N ALA A 41 -3.84 -25.57 -11.89
CA ALA A 41 -3.10 -25.18 -13.06
C ALA A 41 -4.04 -25.28 -14.27
N GLY A 42 -4.63 -24.14 -14.67
CA GLY A 42 -5.69 -24.11 -15.67
C GLY A 42 -6.93 -24.89 -15.19
N GLU A 43 -7.31 -25.94 -15.93
CA GLU A 43 -8.46 -26.79 -15.63
C GLU A 43 -8.12 -27.99 -14.73
N SER A 44 -6.84 -28.24 -14.51
CA SER A 44 -6.35 -29.44 -13.79
C SER A 44 -5.97 -29.14 -12.33
N LEU A 45 -6.17 -30.12 -11.46
CA LEU A 45 -5.60 -30.15 -10.12
C LEU A 45 -4.20 -30.75 -10.19
N VAL A 46 -3.22 -30.04 -9.64
CA VAL A 46 -1.82 -30.50 -9.57
C VAL A 46 -1.35 -30.49 -8.10
N PRO A 47 -0.33 -31.28 -7.73
CA PRO A 47 0.26 -31.20 -6.40
C PRO A 47 0.79 -29.78 -6.14
N LEU A 48 0.51 -29.23 -4.95
CA LEU A 48 1.06 -27.97 -4.50
C LEU A 48 2.53 -28.17 -4.12
N GLY A 49 3.45 -27.56 -4.88
CA GLY A 49 4.89 -27.61 -4.62
C GLY A 49 5.26 -27.06 -3.24
N MET A 50 6.39 -27.51 -2.70
CA MET A 50 6.87 -27.07 -1.36
C MET A 50 7.11 -25.57 -1.32
N ASP A 51 7.70 -24.98 -2.36
CA ASP A 51 7.95 -23.53 -2.45
C ASP A 51 6.65 -22.72 -2.28
N LYS A 52 5.57 -23.19 -2.93
CA LYS A 52 4.26 -22.54 -2.84
C LYS A 52 3.60 -22.76 -1.48
N GLN A 53 3.83 -23.92 -0.85
CA GLN A 53 3.37 -24.16 0.53
C GLN A 53 4.08 -23.22 1.52
N ASP A 54 5.38 -22.97 1.32
CA ASP A 54 6.16 -22.07 2.17
C ASP A 54 5.75 -20.61 1.94
N GLU A 55 5.47 -20.20 0.71
CA GLU A 55 4.89 -18.90 0.40
C GLU A 55 3.55 -18.68 1.12
N ILE A 56 2.66 -19.70 1.14
CA ILE A 56 1.42 -19.64 1.90
C ILE A 56 1.68 -19.53 3.40
N ARG A 57 2.62 -20.31 3.96
CA ARG A 57 2.97 -20.23 5.38
C ARG A 57 3.55 -18.89 5.78
N GLN A 58 4.29 -18.23 4.88
CA GLN A 58 4.85 -16.90 5.11
C GLN A 58 3.79 -15.79 5.13
N GLN A 59 2.59 -16.03 4.57
CA GLN A 59 1.47 -15.07 4.62
C GLN A 59 0.99 -14.74 6.05
N THR A 60 1.28 -15.59 7.04
CA THR A 60 0.98 -15.27 8.46
C THR A 60 1.93 -14.24 9.06
N LEU A 61 3.09 -14.07 8.44
CA LEU A 61 4.11 -13.11 8.80
C LEU A 61 3.94 -11.76 8.09
N GLU A 62 2.73 -11.41 7.65
CA GLU A 62 2.43 -10.03 7.26
C GLU A 62 2.58 -9.10 8.48
N ALA A 63 3.81 -9.00 8.98
CA ALA A 63 4.25 -7.77 9.58
C ALA A 63 4.01 -6.69 8.51
N ASP A 64 3.25 -5.66 8.87
CA ASP A 64 3.01 -4.54 7.97
C ASP A 64 4.34 -4.15 7.30
N TRP A 65 4.45 -4.41 6.00
CA TRP A 65 5.68 -4.18 5.23
C TRP A 65 6.17 -2.74 5.43
N SER A 66 5.23 -1.82 5.51
CA SER A 66 5.54 -0.39 5.65
C SER A 66 6.07 -0.03 7.03
N ALA A 67 5.66 -0.75 8.06
CA ALA A 67 6.11 -0.56 9.45
C ALA A 67 7.48 -1.21 9.74
N GLN A 68 8.02 -2.01 8.81
CA GLN A 68 9.31 -2.66 9.00
C GLN A 68 10.45 -1.65 9.10
N ILE A 69 11.33 -1.87 10.08
CA ILE A 69 12.53 -1.06 10.29
C ILE A 69 13.57 -1.39 9.22
N VAL A 70 14.16 -0.35 8.63
CA VAL A 70 15.25 -0.45 7.68
C VAL A 70 16.57 -0.23 8.41
N ALA A 71 17.27 -1.31 8.73
CA ALA A 71 18.46 -1.28 9.57
C ALA A 71 19.63 -0.43 9.00
N SER A 72 19.70 -0.32 7.67
CA SER A 72 20.73 0.46 6.96
C SER A 72 20.39 1.95 6.82
N ALA A 73 19.12 2.36 7.13
CA ALA A 73 18.70 3.74 7.01
C ALA A 73 18.86 4.52 8.32
N THR A 74 19.12 5.80 8.20
CA THR A 74 19.31 6.75 9.30
C THR A 74 18.40 7.97 9.11
N LEU A 75 18.32 8.84 10.10
CA LEU A 75 17.58 10.11 9.97
C LEU A 75 18.17 11.05 8.90
N ARG A 76 19.44 10.84 8.49
CA ARG A 76 20.09 11.61 7.41
C ARG A 76 19.52 11.28 6.04
N ASP A 77 18.88 10.13 5.90
CA ASP A 77 18.23 9.67 4.67
C ASP A 77 16.87 10.34 4.44
N LEU A 78 16.39 11.13 5.41
CA LEU A 78 15.13 11.87 5.33
C LEU A 78 15.34 13.28 4.79
N ASP A 79 14.38 13.78 4.02
CA ASP A 79 14.35 15.10 3.41
C ASP A 79 13.85 16.16 4.40
N GLU A 80 14.59 17.24 4.56
CA GLU A 80 14.27 18.30 5.51
C GLU A 80 12.99 19.08 5.16
N ALA A 81 12.71 19.27 3.87
CA ALA A 81 11.48 19.96 3.43
C ALA A 81 10.26 19.08 3.68
N ALA A 82 10.37 17.78 3.44
CA ALA A 82 9.34 16.81 3.76
C ALA A 82 9.08 16.73 5.28
N ILE A 83 10.14 16.76 6.10
CA ILE A 83 10.01 16.78 7.57
C ILE A 83 9.26 18.04 8.03
N ARG A 84 9.65 19.22 7.55
CA ARG A 84 8.95 20.48 7.88
C ARG A 84 7.48 20.43 7.49
N LYS A 85 7.18 19.96 6.28
CA LYS A 85 5.80 19.79 5.81
C LYS A 85 5.01 18.80 6.69
N ALA A 86 5.66 17.73 7.14
CA ALA A 86 5.05 16.77 8.06
C ALA A 86 4.74 17.41 9.42
N GLN A 87 5.65 18.21 9.98
CA GLN A 87 5.44 18.93 11.24
C GLN A 87 4.27 19.90 11.16
N GLU A 88 4.21 20.70 10.09
CA GLU A 88 3.10 21.63 9.84
C GLU A 88 1.76 20.89 9.74
N SER A 89 1.71 19.82 8.95
CA SER A 89 0.51 19.03 8.76
C SER A 89 0.08 18.31 10.04
N PHE A 90 1.04 17.85 10.85
CA PHE A 90 0.78 17.23 12.14
C PHE A 90 0.21 18.23 13.14
N ALA A 91 0.82 19.42 13.24
CA ALA A 91 0.36 20.50 14.11
C ALA A 91 -1.08 20.93 13.73
N GLN A 92 -1.36 21.07 12.45
CA GLN A 92 -2.70 21.41 11.97
C GLN A 92 -3.72 20.31 12.31
N LYS A 93 -3.39 19.06 12.06
CA LYS A 93 -4.29 17.91 12.32
C LYS A 93 -4.60 17.73 13.80
N TYR A 94 -3.62 17.97 14.66
CA TYR A 94 -3.73 17.76 16.10
C TYR A 94 -3.78 19.07 16.91
N ALA A 95 -4.22 20.17 16.30
CA ALA A 95 -4.33 21.49 16.93
C ALA A 95 -5.19 21.50 18.22
N ASN A 96 -6.08 20.51 18.37
CA ASN A 96 -6.87 20.30 19.60
C ASN A 96 -6.07 19.67 20.77
N ARG A 97 -4.83 19.18 20.52
CA ARG A 97 -4.01 18.49 21.52
C ARG A 97 -2.65 19.15 21.75
N PHE A 98 -2.08 19.74 20.72
CA PHE A 98 -0.73 20.30 20.73
C PHE A 98 -0.75 21.66 20.04
N SER A 99 -0.05 22.65 20.59
CA SER A 99 0.18 23.90 19.88
C SER A 99 1.21 23.73 18.75
N ALA A 100 1.21 24.60 17.76
CA ALA A 100 2.20 24.58 16.67
C ALA A 100 3.63 24.73 17.23
N ASP A 101 3.83 25.64 18.18
CA ASP A 101 5.13 25.88 18.80
C ASP A 101 5.62 24.68 19.60
N GLU A 102 4.71 23.96 20.27
CA GLU A 102 5.05 22.71 20.97
C GLU A 102 5.55 21.67 19.97
N VAL A 103 4.86 21.44 18.85
CA VAL A 103 5.26 20.46 17.83
C VAL A 103 6.60 20.81 17.22
N LEU A 104 6.83 22.08 16.93
CA LEU A 104 8.09 22.57 16.37
C LEU A 104 9.25 22.50 17.38
N GLY A 105 8.94 22.57 18.66
CA GLY A 105 9.93 22.46 19.75
C GLY A 105 10.38 21.01 20.05
N TRP A 106 9.71 19.99 19.48
CA TRP A 106 10.14 18.61 19.69
C TRP A 106 11.44 18.31 18.94
N SER A 107 12.28 17.48 19.55
CA SER A 107 13.44 16.93 18.81
C SER A 107 12.94 16.09 17.62
N LEU A 108 13.74 16.05 16.53
CA LEU A 108 13.38 15.30 15.33
C LEU A 108 13.01 13.83 15.62
N PRO A 109 13.80 13.06 16.42
CA PRO A 109 13.41 11.70 16.76
C PRO A 109 12.06 11.64 17.49
N THR A 110 11.83 12.54 18.46
CA THR A 110 10.57 12.60 19.21
C THR A 110 9.38 12.87 18.29
N PHE A 111 9.52 13.83 17.37
CA PHE A 111 8.47 14.11 16.39
C PHE A 111 8.15 12.88 15.53
N LEU A 112 9.16 12.25 14.95
CA LEU A 112 9.00 11.12 14.04
C LEU A 112 8.38 9.89 14.74
N ASP A 113 8.77 9.63 15.98
CA ASP A 113 8.16 8.55 16.79
C ASP A 113 6.68 8.86 17.10
N ARG A 114 6.35 10.11 17.46
CA ARG A 114 4.96 10.55 17.69
C ARG A 114 4.13 10.51 16.41
N ALA A 115 4.73 10.80 15.26
CA ALA A 115 4.12 10.67 13.95
C ALA A 115 4.00 9.20 13.48
N ARG A 116 4.57 8.25 14.25
CA ARG A 116 4.57 6.80 13.97
C ARG A 116 5.25 6.41 12.65
N VAL A 117 6.22 7.21 12.22
CA VAL A 117 7.04 6.90 11.03
C VAL A 117 8.41 6.34 11.41
N THR A 118 8.77 6.40 12.70
CA THR A 118 9.93 5.69 13.28
C THR A 118 9.50 4.85 14.47
N VAL A 119 10.35 3.94 14.88
CA VAL A 119 10.18 3.10 16.07
C VAL A 119 11.43 3.20 16.91
N ASN A 120 11.36 3.86 18.07
CA ASN A 120 12.50 4.16 18.94
C ASN A 120 13.65 4.83 18.16
N GLY A 121 13.33 5.84 17.37
CA GLY A 121 14.27 6.58 16.54
C GLY A 121 14.80 5.82 15.32
N ARG A 122 14.38 4.56 15.09
CA ARG A 122 14.78 3.76 13.93
C ARG A 122 13.83 3.98 12.76
N VAL A 123 14.41 4.23 11.58
CA VAL A 123 13.66 4.55 10.36
C VAL A 123 12.90 3.33 9.85
N THR A 124 11.61 3.52 9.56
CA THR A 124 10.77 2.50 8.92
C THR A 124 10.68 2.72 7.40
N ARG A 125 10.15 1.75 6.67
CA ARG A 125 9.86 1.94 5.24
C ARG A 125 8.84 3.05 5.00
N THR A 126 7.86 3.24 5.89
CA THR A 126 6.94 4.39 5.84
C THR A 126 7.68 5.71 5.89
N ALA A 127 8.68 5.85 6.79
CA ALA A 127 9.48 7.07 6.86
C ALA A 127 10.20 7.36 5.54
N LEU A 128 10.81 6.34 4.93
CA LEU A 128 11.50 6.48 3.64
C LEU A 128 10.55 6.81 2.49
N LEU A 129 9.36 6.20 2.44
CA LEU A 129 8.37 6.50 1.41
C LEU A 129 7.85 7.94 1.52
N LEU A 130 7.48 8.37 2.73
CA LEU A 130 6.84 9.67 2.92
C LEU A 130 7.83 10.82 3.00
N LEU A 131 8.99 10.59 3.62
CA LEU A 131 9.94 11.63 4.00
C LEU A 131 11.36 11.40 3.45
N GLY A 132 11.65 10.24 2.84
CA GLY A 132 12.98 9.89 2.36
C GLY A 132 13.44 10.75 1.19
N LYS A 133 14.73 11.06 1.13
CA LYS A 133 15.35 11.68 -0.05
C LYS A 133 15.24 10.78 -1.27
N PRO A 134 15.17 11.31 -2.50
CA PRO A 134 15.12 10.49 -3.71
C PRO A 134 16.25 9.46 -3.80
N GLU A 135 17.47 9.86 -3.45
CA GLU A 135 18.65 9.00 -3.44
C GLU A 135 18.59 7.89 -2.39
N SER A 136 17.80 8.03 -1.34
CA SER A 136 17.62 7.01 -0.29
C SER A 136 16.60 5.93 -0.67
N ALA A 137 15.95 6.04 -1.83
CA ALA A 137 14.96 5.07 -2.31
C ALA A 137 15.55 3.65 -2.50
N TRP A 138 16.86 3.50 -2.68
CA TRP A 138 17.52 2.19 -2.78
C TRP A 138 17.32 1.30 -1.54
N HIS A 139 17.11 1.89 -0.37
CA HIS A 139 16.80 1.15 0.85
C HIS A 139 15.49 0.37 0.75
N LEU A 140 14.63 0.70 -0.22
CA LEU A 140 13.35 0.05 -0.46
C LEU A 140 13.41 -1.05 -1.53
N SER A 141 14.62 -1.32 -2.07
CA SER A 141 14.84 -2.42 -3.02
C SER A 141 14.24 -3.75 -2.53
N PRO A 142 13.84 -4.66 -3.45
CA PRO A 142 14.12 -4.65 -4.90
C PRO A 142 13.09 -3.88 -5.74
N HIS A 143 12.01 -3.38 -5.15
CA HIS A 143 10.96 -2.69 -5.90
C HIS A 143 11.21 -1.18 -5.94
N PRO A 144 11.04 -0.52 -7.11
CA PRO A 144 11.16 0.92 -7.19
C PRO A 144 10.05 1.59 -6.37
N ALA A 145 10.45 2.48 -5.45
CA ALA A 145 9.51 3.31 -4.69
C ALA A 145 9.13 4.52 -5.54
N GLN A 146 7.95 4.48 -6.16
CA GLN A 146 7.46 5.59 -6.98
C GLN A 146 5.92 5.64 -6.97
N LEU A 147 5.36 6.84 -7.03
CA LEU A 147 3.98 7.06 -7.43
C LEU A 147 3.96 7.20 -8.95
N THR A 148 3.01 6.55 -9.60
CA THR A 148 2.85 6.66 -11.05
C THR A 148 1.48 7.23 -11.37
N TRP A 149 1.47 8.37 -12.03
CA TRP A 149 0.29 8.88 -12.69
C TRP A 149 0.26 8.36 -14.12
N LYS A 150 -0.90 7.90 -14.58
CA LYS A 150 -1.10 7.35 -15.91
C LYS A 150 -2.39 7.91 -16.50
N LEU A 151 -2.29 8.43 -17.71
CA LEU A 151 -3.45 8.80 -18.54
C LEU A 151 -3.76 7.65 -19.48
N GLU A 152 -4.98 7.13 -19.42
CA GLU A 152 -5.51 6.12 -20.33
C GLU A 152 -6.50 6.80 -21.29
N GLY A 153 -6.21 6.73 -22.59
CA GLY A 153 -7.02 7.36 -23.63
C GLY A 153 -6.31 7.34 -24.97
N PRO A 154 -6.80 8.10 -25.97
CA PRO A 154 -6.13 8.28 -27.26
C PRO A 154 -4.70 8.82 -27.12
N GLU A 155 -4.51 9.73 -26.19
CA GLU A 155 -3.21 10.23 -25.79
C GLU A 155 -2.78 9.51 -24.51
N ARG A 156 -1.74 8.67 -24.62
CA ARG A 156 -1.17 7.97 -23.47
C ARG A 156 -0.04 8.80 -22.88
N ALA A 157 -0.12 9.10 -21.60
CA ALA A 157 0.94 9.76 -20.86
C ALA A 157 1.15 9.07 -19.51
N TYR A 158 2.37 9.11 -19.00
CA TYR A 158 2.68 8.66 -17.64
C TYR A 158 3.77 9.54 -17.06
N GLU A 159 3.73 9.68 -15.74
CA GLU A 159 4.72 10.44 -14.98
C GLU A 159 5.01 9.71 -13.66
N HIS A 160 6.27 9.64 -13.29
CA HIS A 160 6.72 8.99 -12.06
C HIS A 160 7.18 10.03 -11.05
N PHE A 161 6.75 9.87 -9.80
CA PHE A 161 7.13 10.72 -8.69
C PHE A 161 7.91 9.86 -7.68
N PRO A 162 9.22 10.12 -7.50
CA PRO A 162 10.01 9.45 -6.48
C PRO A 162 9.62 9.94 -5.08
N PRO A 163 10.09 9.28 -4.00
CA PRO A 163 10.05 9.86 -2.66
C PRO A 163 10.75 11.24 -2.62
N PRO A 164 10.37 12.11 -1.69
CA PRO A 164 9.40 11.94 -0.61
C PRO A 164 7.95 12.12 -1.09
N PHE A 165 7.12 11.11 -0.88
CA PHE A 165 5.73 11.15 -1.37
C PHE A 165 4.90 12.26 -0.74
N LEU A 166 5.24 12.70 0.48
CA LEU A 166 4.52 13.81 1.13
C LEU A 166 4.61 15.11 0.31
N LEU A 167 5.71 15.35 -0.39
CA LEU A 167 5.86 16.51 -1.28
C LEU A 167 5.27 16.23 -2.66
N GLY A 168 5.44 15.02 -3.19
CA GLY A 168 4.95 14.61 -4.51
C GLY A 168 3.42 14.57 -4.62
N THR A 169 2.70 14.32 -3.52
CA THR A 169 1.24 14.20 -3.54
C THR A 169 0.52 15.46 -4.02
N THR A 170 1.05 16.66 -3.72
CA THR A 170 0.46 17.92 -4.18
C THR A 170 0.54 18.05 -5.70
N GLN A 171 1.68 17.70 -6.29
CA GLN A 171 1.89 17.74 -7.75
C GLN A 171 1.00 16.70 -8.44
N LEU A 172 0.96 15.49 -7.89
CA LEU A 172 0.10 14.41 -8.37
C LEU A 172 -1.38 14.80 -8.36
N TYR A 173 -1.84 15.43 -7.28
CA TYR A 173 -3.22 15.91 -7.17
C TYR A 173 -3.58 16.97 -8.21
N GLN A 174 -2.66 17.87 -8.52
CA GLN A 174 -2.85 18.86 -9.59
C GLN A 174 -2.98 18.20 -10.97
N ARG A 175 -2.23 17.11 -11.24
CA ARG A 175 -2.36 16.34 -12.48
C ARG A 175 -3.73 15.70 -12.62
N ILE A 176 -4.23 15.09 -11.55
CA ILE A 176 -5.57 14.47 -11.53
C ILE A 176 -6.66 15.51 -11.77
N ARG A 177 -6.58 16.68 -11.12
CA ARG A 177 -7.57 17.75 -11.24
C ARG A 177 -7.68 18.34 -12.65
N ASN A 178 -6.55 18.53 -13.31
CA ASN A 178 -6.51 19.14 -14.65
C ASN A 178 -7.15 18.27 -15.73
N ILE A 179 -7.31 16.97 -15.51
CA ILE A 179 -7.92 16.06 -16.48
C ILE A 179 -9.44 16.07 -16.37
N GLN A 180 -10.01 16.24 -15.19
CA GLN A 180 -11.46 16.29 -15.01
C GLN A 180 -12.11 17.47 -15.77
N ILE A 181 -11.38 18.56 -16.02
CA ILE A 181 -11.86 19.72 -16.78
C ILE A 181 -11.85 19.48 -18.29
N ARG A 182 -11.01 18.56 -18.81
CA ARG A 182 -10.89 18.22 -20.24
C ARG A 182 -11.92 17.21 -20.74
N LEU A 183 -12.63 16.53 -19.82
CA LEU A 183 -13.61 15.50 -20.17
C LEU A 183 -15.06 16.01 -20.28
N LEU A 184 -15.29 17.32 -20.15
CA LEU A 184 -16.57 17.91 -20.51
C LEU A 184 -16.64 18.02 -22.03
N PRO A 185 -17.60 17.35 -22.70
CA PRO A 185 -17.80 17.52 -24.15
C PRO A 185 -18.09 19.00 -24.43
N GLN A 186 -17.44 19.56 -25.46
CA GLN A 186 -17.69 20.94 -25.92
C GLN A 186 -19.04 21.08 -26.66
N ASP A 187 -19.82 20.02 -26.80
CA ASP A 187 -21.01 19.95 -27.64
C ASP A 187 -22.35 20.03 -26.90
N GLU A 188 -22.36 20.41 -25.61
CA GLU A 188 -23.59 20.70 -24.87
C GLU A 188 -23.59 22.14 -24.32
N LEU A 189 -23.68 23.12 -25.24
CA LEU A 189 -24.13 24.49 -24.95
C LEU A 189 -25.11 24.92 -26.04
#